data_a50c22d2869339cc71f7a1c34e1c5371
#
_entry.id   a50c22d2869339cc71f7a1c34e1c5371
#
_cell.length_a   1.000
_cell.length_b   1.000
_cell.length_c   1.000
_cell.angle_alpha   90.00
_cell.angle_beta   90.00
_cell.angle_gamma   90.00
#
_symmetry.space_group_name_H-M   'P 1'
#
loop_
_entity.id
_entity.type
_entity.pdbx_description
1 polymer ?
#
loop_
_entity_poly.entity_id
_entity_poly.type
_entity_poly.pdbx_seq_one_letter_code
_entity_poly.pdbx_strand_id
1 'polypeptide(L)'
;MANHTKTVTTTDVQQKLLWDTIADDGDNAGVDAWIQSQVDAKINACWKRMRVEWTKILMNDSDYTDAIPSNQADFVALVLARDEYKNRIARDDA
;
A
#
# COMPACT_ATOMS: atom_id res chain seq x y z
N MET A 1 -12.55 6.40 -9.23
CA MET A 1 -11.71 5.25 -8.86
C MET A 1 -12.52 4.32 -7.96
N ALA A 2 -12.51 3.02 -8.26
CA ALA A 2 -13.26 2.06 -7.46
C ALA A 2 -12.55 1.81 -6.12
N ASN A 3 -13.33 1.70 -5.05
CA ASN A 3 -12.81 1.32 -3.73
C ASN A 3 -12.93 -0.20 -3.57
N HIS A 4 -11.96 -0.78 -2.88
CA HIS A 4 -11.95 -2.20 -2.58
C HIS A 4 -12.05 -2.39 -1.07
N THR A 5 -13.15 -2.96 -0.62
CA THR A 5 -13.36 -3.26 0.80
C THR A 5 -12.67 -4.56 1.17
N LYS A 6 -11.86 -4.53 2.20
CA LYS A 6 -11.17 -5.70 2.74
C LYS A 6 -11.79 -6.08 4.06
N THR A 7 -11.92 -7.38 4.29
CA THR A 7 -12.50 -7.91 5.53
C THR A 7 -11.41 -8.56 6.37
N VAL A 8 -11.34 -8.21 7.64
CA VAL A 8 -10.44 -8.83 8.62
C VAL A 8 -11.31 -9.57 9.63
N THR A 9 -11.01 -10.84 9.83
CA THR A 9 -11.77 -11.70 10.74
C THR A 9 -10.93 -12.04 11.98
N THR A 10 -11.52 -11.88 13.15
CA THR A 10 -10.90 -12.26 14.43
C THR A 10 -11.86 -13.17 15.20
N THR A 11 -11.29 -14.06 16.02
CA THR A 11 -12.08 -14.87 16.95
C THR A 11 -12.47 -14.02 18.16
N ASP A 12 -13.42 -14.49 18.98
CA ASP A 12 -13.80 -13.80 20.21
C ASP A 12 -12.61 -13.58 21.14
N VAL A 13 -11.74 -14.57 21.27
CA VAL A 13 -10.55 -14.46 22.12
C VAL A 13 -9.59 -13.42 21.56
N GLN A 14 -9.36 -13.43 20.25
CA GLN A 14 -8.49 -12.44 19.61
C GLN A 14 -9.03 -11.02 19.76
N GLN A 15 -10.35 -10.85 19.64
CA GLN A 15 -10.98 -9.54 19.79
C GLN A 15 -10.79 -9.01 21.22
N LYS A 16 -10.91 -9.87 22.23
CA LYS A 16 -10.68 -9.48 23.61
C LYS A 16 -9.23 -9.06 23.86
N LEU A 17 -8.28 -9.71 23.21
CA LEU A 17 -6.87 -9.33 23.28
C LEU A 17 -6.63 -7.95 22.66
N LEU A 18 -7.30 -7.64 21.55
CA LEU A 18 -7.20 -6.34 20.92
C LEU A 18 -7.79 -5.24 21.82
N TRP A 19 -8.92 -5.49 22.47
CA TRP A 19 -9.50 -4.53 23.42
C TRP A 19 -8.59 -4.27 24.63
N ASP A 20 -7.81 -5.26 25.03
CA ASP A 20 -6.90 -5.09 26.16
C ASP A 20 -5.80 -4.04 25.86
N THR A 21 -5.33 -3.97 24.63
CA THR A 21 -4.14 -3.19 24.29
C THR A 21 -4.41 -1.96 23.42
N ILE A 22 -5.44 -1.99 22.59
CA ILE A 22 -5.60 -1.03 21.47
C ILE A 22 -6.79 -0.11 21.69
N ALA A 23 -7.86 -0.60 22.31
CA ALA A 23 -9.10 0.13 22.45
C ALA A 23 -9.77 -0.20 23.80
N ASP A 24 -10.81 0.55 24.15
CA ASP A 24 -11.60 0.24 25.34
C ASP A 24 -12.34 -1.10 25.15
N ASP A 25 -12.69 -1.71 26.28
CA ASP A 25 -13.42 -2.98 26.28
C ASP A 25 -14.75 -2.82 25.55
N GLY A 26 -14.96 -3.67 24.54
CA GLY A 26 -16.15 -3.61 23.72
C GLY A 26 -16.12 -2.59 22.58
N ASP A 27 -15.04 -1.85 22.40
CA ASP A 27 -14.94 -0.81 21.37
C ASP A 27 -14.47 -1.40 20.03
N ASN A 28 -15.40 -1.93 19.25
CA ASN A 28 -15.10 -2.47 17.92
C ASN A 28 -14.69 -1.36 16.94
N ALA A 29 -15.25 -0.18 17.04
CA ALA A 29 -14.92 0.95 16.17
C ALA A 29 -13.46 1.38 16.37
N GLY A 30 -12.95 1.37 17.60
CA GLY A 30 -11.55 1.67 17.89
C GLY A 30 -10.60 0.65 17.29
N VAL A 31 -10.97 -0.64 17.36
CA VAL A 31 -10.18 -1.71 16.72
C VAL A 31 -10.18 -1.54 15.20
N ASP A 32 -11.32 -1.28 14.61
CA ASP A 32 -11.42 -1.06 13.15
C ASP A 32 -10.59 0.14 12.71
N ALA A 33 -10.62 1.22 13.47
CA ALA A 33 -9.81 2.41 13.17
C ALA A 33 -8.30 2.09 13.24
N TRP A 34 -7.89 1.30 14.22
CA TRP A 34 -6.49 0.87 14.34
C TRP A 34 -6.07 0.03 13.14
N ILE A 35 -6.89 -0.94 12.72
CA ILE A 35 -6.62 -1.78 11.55
C ILE A 35 -6.48 -0.89 10.30
N GLN A 36 -7.40 0.06 10.11
CA GLN A 36 -7.34 0.98 8.98
C GLN A 36 -6.04 1.79 9.01
N SER A 37 -5.62 2.26 10.17
CA SER A 37 -4.37 3.03 10.28
C SER A 37 -3.15 2.19 9.92
N GLN A 38 -3.14 0.90 10.25
CA GLN A 38 -2.04 0.00 9.88
C GLN A 38 -2.00 -0.24 8.37
N VAL A 39 -3.17 -0.40 7.75
CA VAL A 39 -3.27 -0.54 6.29
C VAL A 39 -2.81 0.74 5.60
N ASP A 40 -3.25 1.90 6.07
CA ASP A 40 -2.85 3.19 5.51
C ASP A 40 -1.34 3.41 5.60
N ALA A 41 -0.74 3.07 6.73
CA ALA A 41 0.70 3.17 6.93
C ALA A 41 1.47 2.27 5.95
N LYS A 42 0.99 1.05 5.74
CA LYS A 42 1.60 0.11 4.80
C LYS A 42 1.48 0.61 3.35
N ILE A 43 0.30 1.11 2.98
CA ILE A 43 0.06 1.69 1.65
C ILE A 43 1.03 2.85 1.40
N ASN A 44 1.16 3.74 2.39
CA ASN A 44 2.06 4.89 2.29
C ASN A 44 3.52 4.46 2.14
N ALA A 45 3.95 3.45 2.88
CA ALA A 45 5.29 2.89 2.76
C ALA A 45 5.53 2.27 1.37
N CYS A 46 4.55 1.53 0.84
CA CYS A 46 4.62 0.95 -0.50
C CYS A 46 4.71 2.04 -1.57
N TRP A 47 3.93 3.11 -1.42
CA TRP A 47 3.94 4.25 -2.33
C TRP A 47 5.31 4.94 -2.35
N LYS A 48 5.86 5.23 -1.18
CA LYS A 48 7.18 5.88 -1.08
C LYS A 48 8.26 5.04 -1.74
N ARG A 49 8.22 3.74 -1.53
CA ARG A 49 9.18 2.82 -2.11
C ARG A 49 9.09 2.77 -3.63
N MET A 50 7.88 2.62 -4.17
CA MET A 50 7.65 2.62 -5.61
C MET A 50 8.15 3.92 -6.23
N ARG A 51 7.83 5.05 -5.61
CA ARG A 51 8.23 6.37 -6.11
C ARG A 51 9.74 6.51 -6.20
N VAL A 52 10.46 6.07 -5.17
CA VAL A 52 11.93 6.12 -5.16
C VAL A 52 12.51 5.19 -6.23
N GLU A 53 12.07 3.96 -6.28
CA GLU A 53 12.63 2.96 -7.21
C GLU A 53 12.35 3.32 -8.67
N TRP A 54 11.11 3.67 -8.98
CA TRP A 54 10.72 3.91 -10.38
C TRP A 54 11.08 5.30 -10.89
N THR A 55 11.16 6.31 -10.01
CA THR A 55 11.72 7.60 -10.41
C THR A 55 13.15 7.41 -10.92
N LYS A 56 13.94 6.62 -10.21
CA LYS A 56 15.32 6.32 -10.60
C LYS A 56 15.38 5.58 -11.94
N ILE A 57 14.52 4.59 -12.13
CA ILE A 57 14.45 3.83 -13.39
C ILE A 57 14.07 4.74 -14.56
N LEU A 58 13.04 5.58 -14.36
CA LEU A 58 12.57 6.48 -15.40
C LEU A 58 13.61 7.54 -15.75
N MET A 59 14.32 8.08 -14.76
CA MET A 59 15.37 9.07 -15.01
C MET A 59 16.58 8.50 -15.75
N ASN A 60 16.83 7.20 -15.60
CA ASN A 60 17.93 6.52 -16.30
C ASN A 60 17.52 5.94 -17.64
N ASP A 61 16.25 6.01 -18.01
CA ASP A 61 15.73 5.50 -19.28
C ASP A 61 15.81 6.62 -20.33
N SER A 62 16.75 6.50 -21.27
CA SER A 62 16.94 7.50 -22.31
C SER A 62 15.75 7.61 -23.27
N ASP A 63 14.92 6.59 -23.36
CA ASP A 63 13.73 6.60 -24.20
C ASP A 63 12.53 7.28 -23.52
N TYR A 64 12.58 7.48 -22.21
CA TYR A 64 11.53 8.17 -21.49
C TYR A 64 11.82 9.67 -21.45
N THR A 65 11.03 10.44 -22.20
CA THR A 65 11.22 11.88 -22.36
C THR A 65 10.10 12.71 -21.74
N ASP A 66 9.03 12.08 -21.29
CA ASP A 66 7.89 12.76 -20.67
C ASP A 66 8.17 13.15 -19.22
N ALA A 67 7.40 14.11 -18.70
CA ALA A 67 7.49 14.47 -17.30
C ALA A 67 7.03 13.32 -16.41
N ILE A 68 7.72 13.14 -15.28
CA ILE A 68 7.34 12.13 -14.30
C ILE A 68 6.15 12.66 -13.49
N PRO A 69 5.00 11.93 -13.46
CA PRO A 69 3.85 12.39 -12.69
C PRO A 69 4.15 12.54 -11.21
N SER A 70 3.62 13.60 -10.59
CA SER A 70 3.79 13.84 -9.15
C SER A 70 2.66 13.23 -8.33
N ASN A 71 1.48 13.00 -8.91
CA ASN A 71 0.37 12.41 -8.16
C ASN A 71 0.43 10.88 -8.19
N GLN A 72 -0.08 10.28 -7.13
CA GLN A 72 0.01 8.85 -6.91
C GLN A 72 -0.70 8.04 -8.01
N ALA A 73 -1.90 8.42 -8.39
CA ALA A 73 -2.71 7.67 -9.36
C ALA A 73 -2.03 7.59 -10.72
N ASP A 74 -1.53 8.72 -11.21
CA ASP A 74 -0.87 8.77 -12.53
C ASP A 74 0.48 8.08 -12.51
N PHE A 75 1.23 8.24 -11.42
CA PHE A 75 2.53 7.57 -11.27
C PHE A 75 2.37 6.05 -11.26
N VAL A 76 1.43 5.54 -10.47
CA VAL A 76 1.17 4.10 -10.38
C VAL A 76 0.70 3.57 -11.73
N ALA A 77 -0.19 4.28 -12.42
CA ALA A 77 -0.66 3.89 -13.74
C ALA A 77 0.49 3.81 -14.75
N LEU A 78 1.39 4.78 -14.73
CA LEU A 78 2.58 4.78 -15.59
C LEU A 78 3.47 3.56 -15.32
N VAL A 79 3.75 3.29 -14.06
CA VAL A 79 4.61 2.16 -13.67
C VAL A 79 4.00 0.83 -14.09
N LEU A 80 2.71 0.62 -13.82
CA LEU A 80 2.04 -0.64 -14.14
C LEU A 80 1.90 -0.88 -15.65
N ALA A 81 1.94 0.17 -16.46
CA ALA A 81 1.86 0.07 -17.92
C ALA A 81 3.20 -0.26 -18.58
N ARG A 82 4.29 -0.21 -17.86
CA ARG A 82 5.60 -0.50 -18.44
C ARG A 82 5.82 -2.00 -18.63
N ASP A 83 6.45 -2.37 -19.74
CA ASP A 83 6.68 -3.77 -20.10
C ASP A 83 7.58 -4.50 -19.09
N GLU A 84 8.54 -3.78 -18.50
CA GLU A 84 9.46 -4.34 -17.52
C GLU A 84 8.89 -4.44 -16.12
N TYR A 85 7.64 -3.99 -15.89
CA TYR A 85 7.06 -4.02 -14.55
C TYR A 85 6.85 -5.45 -14.07
N LYS A 86 7.33 -5.70 -12.86
CA LYS A 86 7.02 -6.88 -12.06
C LYS A 86 6.79 -6.43 -10.63
N ASN A 87 5.82 -7.00 -9.94
CA ASN A 87 5.64 -6.68 -8.53
C ASN A 87 6.84 -7.16 -7.72
N ARG A 88 6.94 -6.72 -6.46
CA ARG A 88 8.09 -7.01 -5.63
C ARG A 88 8.32 -8.52 -5.45
N ILE A 89 7.26 -9.28 -5.25
CA ILE A 89 7.37 -10.73 -5.06
C ILE A 89 7.95 -11.39 -6.31
N ALA A 90 7.46 -11.01 -7.50
CA ALA A 90 7.98 -11.55 -8.75
C ALA A 90 9.44 -11.12 -9.01
N ARG A 91 9.82 -9.91 -8.60
CA ARG A 91 11.22 -9.45 -8.73
C ARG A 91 12.14 -10.20 -7.78
N ASP A 92 11.68 -10.47 -6.56
CA ASP A 92 12.50 -11.18 -5.57
C ASP A 92 12.69 -12.66 -5.94
N ASP A 93 11.74 -13.23 -6.69
CA ASP A 93 11.83 -14.64 -7.16
C ASP A 93 12.68 -14.80 -8.43
N ALA A 94 13.03 -13.73 -9.09
CA ALA A 94 13.78 -13.75 -10.35
C ALA A 94 15.27 -14.04 -10.16
#